data_135fbd39341b5e1fbaa4749838fd46a3
#
_entry.id   135fbd39341b5e1fbaa4749838fd46a3
#
_cell.length_a   1.000
_cell.length_b   1.000
_cell.length_c   1.000
_cell.angle_alpha   90.00
_cell.angle_beta   90.00
_cell.angle_gamma   90.00
#
_symmetry.space_group_name_H-M   'P 1'
#
loop_
_entity.id
_entity.type
_entity.pdbx_description
1 polymer ?
#
loop_
_entity_poly.entity_id
_entity_poly.type
_entity_poly.pdbx_seq_one_letter_code
_entity_poly.pdbx_strand_id
1 'polypeptide(L)'
;MRVHHSAGWPAPLTRVLLLCLLAMVTPACTATSRADADARLRDAASRGDADAVRQAIEDGATLEARDGQGRTALLLATHGNNVDAARELIEAGADVNAKDALQDSAYLYAGARGLDEILAMTLAHGADLRSTNRYGGTALIPAAERGHVATVRTLLRAGVAVDHVNRLHWTALLEAILLGDGGARHVQIVQLLLEAGADPELADGDGVTPLAHARQRGYTGIETLLRQHGAVR
;
A
#
# COMPACT_ATOMS: atom_id res chain seq x y z
N MET A 1 -18.17 -96.45 -58.46
CA MET A 1 -19.13 -96.32 -57.33
C MET A 1 -18.55 -95.41 -56.28
N ARG A 2 -19.28 -94.41 -55.98
CA ARG A 2 -19.09 -93.38 -54.91
C ARG A 2 -17.92 -92.39 -55.00
N VAL A 3 -18.32 -91.23 -55.30
CA VAL A 3 -17.68 -89.91 -55.26
C VAL A 3 -17.51 -89.48 -53.81
N HIS A 4 -16.39 -88.91 -53.46
CA HIS A 4 -16.35 -88.01 -52.29
C HIS A 4 -15.64 -86.71 -52.65
N HIS A 5 -16.41 -85.65 -52.60
CA HIS A 5 -15.95 -84.28 -52.68
C HIS A 5 -15.26 -83.89 -51.38
N SER A 6 -14.14 -83.20 -51.45
CA SER A 6 -13.60 -82.45 -50.37
C SER A 6 -13.44 -80.98 -50.81
N ALA A 7 -14.23 -80.13 -50.19
CA ALA A 7 -14.23 -78.71 -50.41
C ALA A 7 -13.00 -78.07 -49.76
N GLY A 8 -12.28 -77.27 -50.53
CA GLY A 8 -11.21 -76.42 -50.04
C GLY A 8 -11.79 -75.12 -49.46
N TRP A 9 -11.28 -74.75 -48.31
CA TRP A 9 -11.59 -73.47 -47.67
C TRP A 9 -10.59 -72.39 -48.12
N PRO A 10 -11.03 -71.17 -48.40
CA PRO A 10 -10.13 -70.13 -48.76
C PRO A 10 -9.51 -69.47 -47.45
N ALA A 11 -8.25 -69.16 -47.59
CA ALA A 11 -7.45 -68.52 -46.53
C ALA A 11 -7.98 -67.12 -46.16
N PRO A 12 -7.89 -66.75 -44.89
CA PRO A 12 -8.32 -65.39 -44.44
C PRO A 12 -7.31 -64.33 -44.85
N LEU A 13 -7.80 -63.28 -45.50
CA LEU A 13 -7.12 -62.02 -45.77
C LEU A 13 -6.79 -61.31 -44.46
N THR A 14 -5.53 -61.29 -44.10
CA THR A 14 -5.02 -60.49 -42.96
C THR A 14 -5.10 -59.02 -43.30
N ARG A 15 -6.11 -58.33 -42.81
CA ARG A 15 -6.19 -56.87 -42.83
C ARG A 15 -5.18 -56.33 -41.83
N VAL A 16 -4.06 -55.79 -42.30
CA VAL A 16 -3.13 -55.01 -41.53
C VAL A 16 -3.82 -53.64 -41.28
N LEU A 17 -4.36 -53.47 -40.06
CA LEU A 17 -4.87 -52.19 -39.59
C LEU A 17 -3.67 -51.34 -39.17
N LEU A 18 -3.23 -50.42 -40.05
CA LEU A 18 -2.22 -49.42 -39.74
C LEU A 18 -2.89 -48.38 -38.84
N LEU A 19 -2.79 -48.53 -37.51
CA LEU A 19 -3.17 -47.50 -36.54
C LEU A 19 -2.15 -46.38 -36.65
N CYS A 20 -2.47 -45.31 -37.40
CA CYS A 20 -1.80 -44.03 -37.27
C CYS A 20 -2.13 -43.46 -35.89
N LEU A 21 -1.25 -43.65 -34.88
CA LEU A 21 -1.24 -42.88 -33.66
C LEU A 21 -0.83 -41.44 -34.04
N LEU A 22 -1.81 -40.58 -34.33
CA LEU A 22 -1.60 -39.16 -34.32
C LEU A 22 -1.38 -38.78 -32.84
N ALA A 23 -0.14 -38.70 -32.39
CA ALA A 23 0.23 -38.05 -31.16
C ALA A 23 -0.18 -36.57 -31.32
N MET A 24 -1.36 -36.20 -30.82
CA MET A 24 -1.70 -34.81 -30.59
C MET A 24 -0.71 -34.30 -29.52
N VAL A 25 0.37 -33.69 -29.99
CA VAL A 25 1.18 -32.80 -29.16
C VAL A 25 0.29 -31.58 -28.88
N THR A 26 -0.55 -31.69 -27.87
CA THR A 26 -1.14 -30.50 -27.28
C THR A 26 0.02 -29.68 -26.73
N PRO A 27 0.22 -28.42 -27.17
CA PRO A 27 1.15 -27.55 -26.45
C PRO A 27 0.63 -27.53 -25.00
N ALA A 28 1.40 -28.14 -24.09
CA ALA A 28 1.20 -27.92 -22.68
C ALA A 28 1.43 -26.41 -22.47
N CYS A 29 0.35 -25.63 -22.59
CA CYS A 29 0.28 -24.33 -21.96
C CYS A 29 0.55 -24.65 -20.49
N THR A 30 1.78 -24.44 -20.05
CA THR A 30 2.14 -24.54 -18.63
C THR A 30 1.32 -23.45 -17.97
N ALA A 31 0.13 -23.82 -17.48
CA ALA A 31 -0.67 -22.94 -16.66
C ALA A 31 0.25 -22.53 -15.52
N THR A 32 0.72 -21.29 -15.58
CA THR A 32 1.52 -20.70 -14.53
C THR A 32 0.75 -20.89 -13.24
N SER A 33 1.38 -21.48 -12.22
CA SER A 33 0.66 -21.68 -10.97
C SER A 33 0.25 -20.30 -10.41
N ARG A 34 -0.88 -20.25 -9.72
CA ARG A 34 -1.33 -18.99 -9.08
C ARG A 34 -0.24 -18.43 -8.17
N ALA A 35 0.49 -19.28 -7.47
CA ALA A 35 1.61 -18.89 -6.64
C ALA A 35 2.74 -18.21 -7.44
N ASP A 36 2.99 -18.67 -8.67
CA ASP A 36 3.99 -18.04 -9.56
C ASP A 36 3.48 -16.69 -10.08
N ALA A 37 2.17 -16.58 -10.38
CA ALA A 37 1.57 -15.30 -10.77
C ALA A 37 1.63 -14.29 -9.61
N ASP A 38 1.31 -14.70 -8.38
CA ASP A 38 1.41 -13.89 -7.17
C ASP A 38 2.86 -13.42 -6.91
N ALA A 39 3.84 -14.29 -7.12
CA ALA A 39 5.25 -13.94 -6.96
C ALA A 39 5.70 -12.92 -8.02
N ARG A 40 5.30 -13.11 -9.28
CA ARG A 40 5.59 -12.16 -10.37
C ARG A 40 4.94 -10.81 -10.13
N LEU A 41 3.69 -10.78 -9.63
CA LEU A 41 2.99 -9.54 -9.29
C LEU A 41 3.77 -8.72 -8.27
N ARG A 42 4.19 -9.35 -7.16
CA ARG A 42 4.96 -8.67 -6.11
C ARG A 42 6.33 -8.19 -6.60
N ASP A 43 6.99 -9.00 -7.41
CA ASP A 43 8.29 -8.65 -7.98
C ASP A 43 8.17 -7.47 -8.97
N ALA A 44 7.20 -7.51 -9.89
CA ALA A 44 6.89 -6.42 -10.82
C ALA A 44 6.54 -5.11 -10.08
N ALA A 45 5.68 -5.20 -9.06
CA ALA A 45 5.30 -4.07 -8.22
C ALA A 45 6.51 -3.44 -7.51
N SER A 46 7.41 -4.27 -6.97
CA SER A 46 8.61 -3.80 -6.28
C SER A 46 9.60 -3.09 -7.22
N ARG A 47 9.66 -3.49 -8.49
CA ARG A 47 10.50 -2.84 -9.51
C ARG A 47 9.83 -1.65 -10.21
N GLY A 48 8.53 -1.45 -10.00
CA GLY A 48 7.78 -0.40 -10.67
C GLY A 48 7.42 -0.71 -12.14
N ASP A 49 7.44 -1.97 -12.54
CA ASP A 49 7.10 -2.41 -13.87
C ASP A 49 5.57 -2.55 -14.01
N ALA A 50 4.92 -1.46 -14.41
CA ALA A 50 3.46 -1.38 -14.51
C ALA A 50 2.88 -2.35 -15.55
N ASP A 51 3.58 -2.57 -16.66
CA ASP A 51 3.13 -3.51 -17.69
C ASP A 51 3.20 -4.95 -17.19
N ALA A 52 4.27 -5.32 -16.49
CA ALA A 52 4.36 -6.62 -15.85
C ALA A 52 3.36 -6.80 -14.71
N VAL A 53 3.01 -5.75 -13.98
CA VAL A 53 1.91 -5.74 -12.98
C VAL A 53 0.59 -6.08 -13.66
N ARG A 54 0.23 -5.38 -14.74
CA ARG A 54 -1.00 -5.62 -15.50
C ARG A 54 -1.05 -7.06 -16.02
N GLN A 55 0.02 -7.53 -16.62
CA GLN A 55 0.09 -8.90 -17.13
C GLN A 55 -0.08 -9.95 -16.02
N ALA A 56 0.54 -9.74 -14.85
CA ALA A 56 0.38 -10.67 -13.73
C ALA A 56 -1.05 -10.71 -13.19
N ILE A 57 -1.76 -9.55 -13.19
CA ILE A 57 -3.18 -9.46 -12.82
C ILE A 57 -4.03 -10.24 -13.85
N GLU A 58 -3.81 -10.05 -15.15
CA GLU A 58 -4.49 -10.79 -16.22
C GLU A 58 -4.25 -12.30 -16.14
N ASP A 59 -3.06 -12.71 -15.73
CA ASP A 59 -2.69 -14.12 -15.49
C ASP A 59 -3.36 -14.70 -14.21
N GLY A 60 -4.16 -13.92 -13.49
CA GLY A 60 -4.94 -14.35 -12.33
C GLY A 60 -4.19 -14.29 -11.01
N ALA A 61 -3.19 -13.42 -10.88
CA ALA A 61 -2.53 -13.16 -9.60
C ALA A 61 -3.53 -12.61 -8.56
N THR A 62 -3.32 -12.98 -7.31
CA THR A 62 -4.10 -12.49 -6.17
C THR A 62 -3.52 -11.15 -5.69
N LEU A 63 -4.30 -10.07 -5.77
CA LEU A 63 -3.86 -8.73 -5.37
C LEU A 63 -3.38 -8.68 -3.91
N GLU A 64 -4.06 -9.42 -3.03
CA GLU A 64 -3.77 -9.46 -1.58
C GLU A 64 -2.79 -10.58 -1.19
N ALA A 65 -2.14 -11.23 -2.15
CA ALA A 65 -1.09 -12.20 -1.85
C ALA A 65 0.09 -11.53 -1.13
N ARG A 66 0.51 -12.13 -0.01
CA ARG A 66 1.49 -11.54 0.91
C ARG A 66 2.86 -12.20 0.76
N ASP A 67 3.90 -11.41 0.95
CA ASP A 67 5.25 -11.93 1.13
C ASP A 67 5.52 -12.40 2.57
N GLY A 68 6.75 -12.83 2.86
CA GLY A 68 7.16 -13.28 4.19
C GLY A 68 7.11 -12.20 5.29
N GLN A 69 6.92 -10.93 4.92
CA GLN A 69 6.75 -9.79 5.82
C GLN A 69 5.30 -9.30 5.89
N GLY A 70 4.39 -10.01 5.23
CA GLY A 70 2.98 -9.66 5.17
C GLY A 70 2.63 -8.55 4.18
N ARG A 71 3.59 -8.11 3.34
CA ARG A 71 3.38 -7.02 2.39
C ARG A 71 2.64 -7.50 1.15
N THR A 72 1.67 -6.72 0.69
CA THR A 72 1.00 -6.89 -0.60
C THR A 72 1.82 -6.28 -1.73
N ALA A 73 1.46 -6.59 -2.98
CA ALA A 73 2.07 -5.96 -4.15
C ALA A 73 1.92 -4.43 -4.12
N LEU A 74 0.74 -3.92 -3.69
CA LEU A 74 0.50 -2.49 -3.57
C LEU A 74 1.42 -1.83 -2.53
N LEU A 75 1.63 -2.46 -1.37
CA LEU A 75 2.55 -1.92 -0.38
C LEU A 75 4.00 -1.94 -0.88
N LEU A 76 4.41 -2.96 -1.63
CA LEU A 76 5.73 -3.02 -2.25
C LEU A 76 5.94 -1.90 -3.29
N ALA A 77 4.95 -1.67 -4.16
CA ALA A 77 4.98 -0.54 -5.10
C ALA A 77 5.09 0.80 -4.36
N THR A 78 4.33 0.95 -3.26
CA THR A 78 4.35 2.16 -2.43
C THR A 78 5.71 2.38 -1.76
N HIS A 79 6.35 1.32 -1.25
CA HIS A 79 7.71 1.41 -0.68
C HIS A 79 8.74 1.93 -1.68
N GLY A 80 8.61 1.54 -2.96
CA GLY A 80 9.47 2.01 -4.04
C GLY A 80 9.09 3.37 -4.61
N ASN A 81 7.98 3.98 -4.17
CA ASN A 81 7.33 5.13 -4.82
C ASN A 81 7.05 4.87 -6.32
N ASN A 82 6.68 3.66 -6.66
CA ASN A 82 6.39 3.19 -8.00
C ASN A 82 4.95 3.57 -8.38
N VAL A 83 4.74 4.82 -8.77
CA VAL A 83 3.42 5.44 -8.94
C VAL A 83 2.56 4.69 -9.95
N ASP A 84 3.11 4.36 -11.13
CA ASP A 84 2.33 3.69 -12.18
C ASP A 84 1.97 2.25 -11.81
N ALA A 85 2.89 1.51 -11.19
CA ALA A 85 2.59 0.17 -10.67
C ALA A 85 1.54 0.20 -9.54
N ALA A 86 1.61 1.20 -8.65
CA ALA A 86 0.60 1.40 -7.62
C ALA A 86 -0.77 1.74 -8.22
N ARG A 87 -0.81 2.53 -9.29
CA ARG A 87 -2.03 2.87 -10.03
C ARG A 87 -2.71 1.63 -10.59
N GLU A 88 -1.97 0.80 -11.34
CA GLU A 88 -2.51 -0.44 -11.90
C GLU A 88 -3.12 -1.34 -10.82
N LEU A 89 -2.44 -1.47 -9.67
CA LEU A 89 -2.92 -2.28 -8.55
C LEU A 89 -4.18 -1.69 -7.91
N ILE A 90 -4.22 -0.37 -7.67
CA ILE A 90 -5.37 0.31 -7.06
C ILE A 90 -6.58 0.26 -7.99
N GLU A 91 -6.39 0.52 -9.30
CA GLU A 91 -7.46 0.45 -10.29
C GLU A 91 -7.99 -0.98 -10.48
N ALA A 92 -7.15 -1.99 -10.28
CA ALA A 92 -7.57 -3.39 -10.23
C ALA A 92 -8.31 -3.78 -8.94
N GLY A 93 -8.40 -2.88 -7.94
CA GLY A 93 -9.13 -3.09 -6.70
C GLY A 93 -8.30 -3.62 -5.53
N ALA A 94 -6.98 -3.42 -5.53
CA ALA A 94 -6.14 -3.76 -4.37
C ALA A 94 -6.56 -2.95 -3.13
N ASP A 95 -6.58 -3.60 -1.97
CA ASP A 95 -6.95 -2.97 -0.70
C ASP A 95 -5.85 -2.01 -0.22
N VAL A 96 -6.13 -0.71 -0.31
CA VAL A 96 -5.23 0.37 0.11
C VAL A 96 -4.98 0.38 1.63
N ASN A 97 -5.80 -0.36 2.40
CA ASN A 97 -5.74 -0.46 3.85
C ASN A 97 -5.07 -1.76 4.34
N ALA A 98 -4.71 -2.67 3.43
CA ALA A 98 -4.08 -3.94 3.78
C ALA A 98 -2.75 -3.72 4.50
N LYS A 99 -2.68 -4.10 5.79
CA LYS A 99 -1.51 -3.91 6.64
C LYS A 99 -0.54 -5.08 6.59
N ASP A 100 0.74 -4.78 6.62
CA ASP A 100 1.82 -5.75 6.79
C ASP A 100 2.09 -6.09 8.27
N ALA A 101 3.16 -6.86 8.53
CA ALA A 101 3.57 -7.22 9.89
C ALA A 101 4.00 -6.01 10.74
N LEU A 102 4.39 -4.89 10.12
CA LEU A 102 4.74 -3.65 10.79
C LEU A 102 3.55 -2.71 10.99
N GLN A 103 2.32 -3.15 10.63
CA GLN A 103 1.10 -2.35 10.65
C GLN A 103 1.13 -1.16 9.69
N ASP A 104 1.95 -1.23 8.64
CA ASP A 104 1.95 -0.27 7.54
C ASP A 104 1.01 -0.75 6.42
N SER A 105 0.22 0.16 5.87
CA SER A 105 -0.56 -0.02 4.64
C SER A 105 -0.07 0.95 3.57
N ALA A 106 -0.51 0.79 2.32
CA ALA A 106 -0.17 1.74 1.25
C ALA A 106 -0.57 3.18 1.63
N TYR A 107 -1.77 3.36 2.20
CA TYR A 107 -2.24 4.66 2.69
C TYR A 107 -1.35 5.23 3.79
N LEU A 108 -1.10 4.45 4.87
CA LEU A 108 -0.30 4.92 6.01
C LEU A 108 1.13 5.23 5.60
N TYR A 109 1.74 4.36 4.79
CA TYR A 109 3.11 4.55 4.34
C TYR A 109 3.26 5.74 3.39
N ALA A 110 2.32 5.91 2.44
CA ALA A 110 2.33 7.07 1.54
C ALA A 110 2.23 8.39 2.32
N GLY A 111 1.32 8.48 3.30
CA GLY A 111 1.21 9.64 4.18
C GLY A 111 2.48 9.89 4.98
N ALA A 112 3.04 8.84 5.62
CA ALA A 112 4.24 8.97 6.43
C ALA A 112 5.50 9.36 5.63
N ARG A 113 5.54 9.08 4.32
CA ARG A 113 6.71 9.32 3.46
C ARG A 113 6.55 10.50 2.50
N GLY A 114 5.39 11.16 2.51
CA GLY A 114 5.13 12.28 1.61
C GLY A 114 4.97 11.87 0.14
N LEU A 115 4.45 10.66 -0.12
CA LEU A 115 4.24 10.14 -1.47
C LEU A 115 2.88 10.64 -1.98
N ASP A 116 2.81 11.91 -2.32
CA ASP A 116 1.56 12.63 -2.54
C ASP A 116 0.67 12.04 -3.65
N GLU A 117 1.26 11.52 -4.73
CA GLU A 117 0.49 10.91 -5.82
C GLU A 117 -0.16 9.59 -5.37
N ILE A 118 0.61 8.71 -4.71
CA ILE A 118 0.07 7.45 -4.18
C ILE A 118 -0.94 7.73 -3.07
N LEU A 119 -0.65 8.70 -2.18
CA LEU A 119 -1.60 9.12 -1.15
C LEU A 119 -2.93 9.58 -1.75
N ALA A 120 -2.91 10.40 -2.79
CA ALA A 120 -4.12 10.86 -3.45
C ALA A 120 -4.94 9.70 -4.03
N MET A 121 -4.28 8.71 -4.65
CA MET A 121 -4.94 7.51 -5.17
C MET A 121 -5.54 6.67 -4.03
N THR A 122 -4.82 6.45 -2.93
CA THR A 122 -5.35 5.69 -1.79
C THR A 122 -6.57 6.37 -1.16
N LEU A 123 -6.54 7.70 -1.01
CA LEU A 123 -7.68 8.47 -0.50
C LEU A 123 -8.90 8.38 -1.43
N ALA A 124 -8.70 8.41 -2.74
CA ALA A 124 -9.77 8.27 -3.73
C ALA A 124 -10.39 6.85 -3.74
N HIS A 125 -9.66 5.84 -3.24
CA HIS A 125 -10.08 4.43 -3.26
C HIS A 125 -10.35 3.88 -1.84
N GLY A 126 -10.87 4.71 -0.93
CA GLY A 126 -11.43 4.26 0.33
C GLY A 126 -10.39 4.02 1.45
N ALA A 127 -9.35 4.84 1.50
CA ALA A 127 -8.44 4.83 2.66
C ALA A 127 -9.20 5.07 3.97
N ASP A 128 -8.97 4.22 4.97
CA ASP A 128 -9.49 4.42 6.32
C ASP A 128 -8.68 5.48 7.06
N LEU A 129 -9.24 6.68 7.14
CA LEU A 129 -8.61 7.83 7.78
C LEU A 129 -8.34 7.64 9.29
N ARG A 130 -9.02 6.66 9.90
CA ARG A 130 -8.86 6.29 11.32
C ARG A 130 -7.80 5.21 11.52
N SER A 131 -7.29 4.64 10.43
CA SER A 131 -6.24 3.63 10.48
C SER A 131 -4.97 4.18 11.13
N THR A 132 -4.29 3.37 11.94
CA THR A 132 -3.09 3.76 12.66
C THR A 132 -1.94 2.81 12.39
N ASN A 133 -0.71 3.32 12.44
CA ASN A 133 0.52 2.56 12.37
C ASN A 133 0.83 1.84 13.70
N ARG A 134 1.99 1.14 13.79
CA ARG A 134 2.44 0.43 15.00
C ARG A 134 2.60 1.30 16.25
N TYR A 135 2.72 2.62 16.09
CA TYR A 135 2.79 3.58 17.21
C TYR A 135 1.42 4.17 17.58
N GLY A 136 0.36 3.71 16.94
CA GLY A 136 -0.99 4.23 17.13
C GLY A 136 -1.22 5.59 16.48
N GLY A 137 -0.31 6.06 15.63
CA GLY A 137 -0.44 7.32 14.91
C GLY A 137 -1.17 7.16 13.58
N THR A 138 -2.07 8.08 13.26
CA THR A 138 -2.65 8.22 11.92
C THR A 138 -1.58 8.67 10.90
N ALA A 139 -1.89 8.68 9.61
CA ALA A 139 -0.96 9.16 8.57
C ALA A 139 -0.51 10.62 8.77
N LEU A 140 -1.33 11.44 9.45
CA LEU A 140 -1.05 12.87 9.71
C LEU A 140 0.16 13.08 10.63
N ILE A 141 0.30 12.23 11.66
CA ILE A 141 1.34 12.38 12.67
C ILE A 141 2.74 12.29 12.07
N PRO A 142 3.15 11.19 11.41
CA PRO A 142 4.48 11.12 10.81
C PRO A 142 4.67 12.06 9.61
N ALA A 143 3.60 12.48 8.93
CA ALA A 143 3.69 13.51 7.90
C ALA A 143 4.09 14.87 8.49
N ALA A 144 3.53 15.21 9.66
CA ALA A 144 3.85 16.44 10.39
C ALA A 144 5.29 16.40 10.96
N GLU A 145 5.67 15.28 11.58
CA GLU A 145 7.05 15.04 12.06
C GLU A 145 8.10 15.32 10.99
N ARG A 146 7.88 14.80 9.77
CA ARG A 146 8.87 14.82 8.67
C ARG A 146 8.83 16.05 7.80
N GLY A 147 7.96 16.99 8.09
CA GLY A 147 7.89 18.25 7.35
C GLY A 147 7.25 18.11 5.96
N HIS A 148 6.34 17.14 5.75
CA HIS A 148 5.64 16.91 4.48
C HIS A 148 4.42 17.84 4.35
N VAL A 149 4.65 19.12 4.07
CA VAL A 149 3.61 20.18 4.06
C VAL A 149 2.44 19.86 3.11
N ALA A 150 2.71 19.39 1.89
CA ALA A 150 1.68 19.06 0.91
C ALA A 150 0.80 17.90 1.40
N THR A 151 1.44 16.86 1.93
CA THR A 151 0.79 15.68 2.52
C THR A 151 -0.10 16.05 3.70
N VAL A 152 0.42 16.87 4.65
CA VAL A 152 -0.36 17.39 5.80
C VAL A 152 -1.61 18.10 5.31
N ARG A 153 -1.47 19.02 4.35
CA ARG A 153 -2.61 19.72 3.76
C ARG A 153 -3.64 18.77 3.14
N THR A 154 -3.19 17.76 2.43
CA THR A 154 -4.05 16.76 1.79
C THR A 154 -4.80 15.94 2.84
N LEU A 155 -4.13 15.45 3.88
CA LEU A 155 -4.73 14.67 4.96
C LEU A 155 -5.75 15.47 5.77
N LEU A 156 -5.46 16.73 6.08
CA LEU A 156 -6.40 17.62 6.78
C LEU A 156 -7.66 17.88 5.93
N ARG A 157 -7.50 18.12 4.63
CA ARG A 157 -8.65 18.27 3.71
C ARG A 157 -9.48 17.00 3.58
N ALA A 158 -8.85 15.84 3.68
CA ALA A 158 -9.54 14.54 3.68
C ALA A 158 -10.32 14.29 4.98
N GLY A 159 -10.07 15.05 6.06
CA GLY A 159 -10.77 14.94 7.34
C GLY A 159 -10.11 13.99 8.34
N VAL A 160 -8.80 13.75 8.23
CA VAL A 160 -8.06 13.02 9.28
C VAL A 160 -8.15 13.83 10.58
N ALA A 161 -8.45 13.13 11.70
CA ALA A 161 -8.58 13.75 13.01
C ALA A 161 -7.28 14.48 13.41
N VAL A 162 -7.36 15.82 13.57
CA VAL A 162 -6.22 16.68 13.82
C VAL A 162 -5.59 16.44 15.19
N ASP A 163 -6.42 16.17 16.22
CA ASP A 163 -6.00 15.96 17.60
C ASP A 163 -5.92 14.47 17.98
N HIS A 164 -5.77 13.58 16.97
CA HIS A 164 -5.52 12.17 17.27
C HIS A 164 -4.25 12.03 18.11
N VAL A 165 -4.36 11.29 19.22
CA VAL A 165 -3.24 11.05 20.16
C VAL A 165 -2.69 9.65 19.92
N ASN A 166 -1.40 9.51 19.69
CA ASN A 166 -0.72 8.25 19.51
C ASN A 166 -0.34 7.59 20.85
N ARG A 167 0.32 6.43 20.82
CA ARG A 167 0.74 5.69 22.03
C ARG A 167 1.82 6.38 22.85
N LEU A 168 2.48 7.41 22.29
CA LEU A 168 3.45 8.25 22.99
C LEU A 168 2.78 9.45 23.66
N HIS A 169 1.44 9.52 23.61
CA HIS A 169 0.63 10.66 24.05
C HIS A 169 0.94 11.95 23.27
N TRP A 170 1.27 11.82 21.97
CA TRP A 170 1.57 12.96 21.10
C TRP A 170 0.55 13.10 19.99
N THR A 171 0.20 14.34 19.68
CA THR A 171 -0.57 14.73 18.50
C THR A 171 0.36 15.06 17.32
N ALA A 172 -0.21 15.31 16.14
CA ALA A 172 0.54 15.82 15.00
C ALA A 172 1.20 17.17 15.30
N LEU A 173 0.53 18.04 16.09
CA LEU A 173 1.07 19.32 16.55
C LEU A 173 2.29 19.13 17.45
N LEU A 174 2.20 18.23 18.42
CA LEU A 174 3.32 17.92 19.31
C LEU A 174 4.50 17.29 18.54
N GLU A 175 4.27 16.36 17.62
CA GLU A 175 5.36 15.75 16.83
C GLU A 175 6.04 16.77 15.91
N ALA A 176 5.29 17.68 15.28
CA ALA A 176 5.87 18.75 14.48
C ALA A 176 6.80 19.66 15.29
N ILE A 177 6.51 19.86 16.59
CA ILE A 177 7.32 20.67 17.49
C ILE A 177 8.47 19.87 18.09
N LEU A 178 8.20 18.65 18.58
CA LEU A 178 9.16 17.83 19.31
C LEU A 178 10.23 17.20 18.42
N LEU A 179 9.87 16.77 17.25
CA LEU A 179 10.73 16.03 16.33
C LEU A 179 11.11 16.87 15.10
N GLY A 180 10.39 17.96 14.86
CA GLY A 180 10.72 18.93 13.83
C GLY A 180 11.93 19.80 14.18
N ASP A 181 12.44 20.51 13.16
CA ASP A 181 13.60 21.38 13.25
C ASP A 181 13.26 22.86 13.55
N GLY A 182 11.95 23.20 13.70
CA GLY A 182 11.47 24.57 13.87
C GLY A 182 11.65 25.47 12.64
N GLY A 183 12.10 24.91 11.51
CA GLY A 183 12.30 25.61 10.24
C GLY A 183 10.98 25.93 9.53
N ALA A 184 11.09 26.59 8.38
CA ALA A 184 9.93 27.11 7.63
C ALA A 184 8.86 26.04 7.33
N ARG A 185 9.26 24.79 7.04
CA ARG A 185 8.30 23.70 6.79
C ARG A 185 7.50 23.35 8.04
N HIS A 186 8.14 23.21 9.18
CA HIS A 186 7.45 22.89 10.45
C HIS A 186 6.61 24.05 10.94
N VAL A 187 7.08 25.30 10.79
CA VAL A 187 6.25 26.50 11.04
C VAL A 187 4.97 26.47 10.20
N GLN A 188 5.08 26.16 8.91
CA GLN A 188 3.92 26.05 8.02
C GLN A 188 2.99 24.90 8.41
N ILE A 189 3.53 23.74 8.84
CA ILE A 189 2.74 22.61 9.31
C ILE A 189 1.98 22.96 10.59
N VAL A 190 2.65 23.58 11.57
CA VAL A 190 2.01 24.06 12.79
C VAL A 190 0.87 25.02 12.47
N GLN A 191 1.08 25.95 11.54
CA GLN A 191 0.02 26.85 11.07
C GLN A 191 -1.16 26.07 10.48
N LEU A 192 -0.92 25.12 9.57
CA LEU A 192 -1.97 24.30 8.95
C LEU A 192 -2.76 23.49 9.99
N LEU A 193 -2.09 22.91 10.97
CA LEU A 193 -2.73 22.14 12.03
C LEU A 193 -3.63 23.04 12.89
N LEU A 194 -3.14 24.20 13.29
CA LEU A 194 -3.89 25.18 14.09
C LEU A 194 -5.10 25.75 13.31
N GLU A 195 -4.92 26.08 12.03
CA GLU A 195 -6.01 26.49 11.14
C GLU A 195 -7.08 25.40 10.94
N ALA A 196 -6.68 24.12 11.03
CA ALA A 196 -7.58 22.96 10.98
C ALA A 196 -8.24 22.64 12.34
N GLY A 197 -7.97 23.46 13.39
CA GLY A 197 -8.59 23.32 14.70
C GLY A 197 -7.83 22.45 15.68
N ALA A 198 -6.51 22.24 15.50
CA ALA A 198 -5.69 21.58 16.52
C ALA A 198 -5.75 22.35 17.83
N ASP A 199 -5.94 21.63 18.95
CA ASP A 199 -5.95 22.23 20.28
C ASP A 199 -4.51 22.63 20.70
N PRO A 200 -4.20 23.93 20.81
CA PRO A 200 -2.86 24.39 21.17
C PRO A 200 -2.50 24.16 22.64
N GLU A 201 -3.46 23.73 23.47
CA GLU A 201 -3.26 23.44 24.90
C GLU A 201 -3.20 21.93 25.18
N LEU A 202 -3.43 21.07 24.17
CA LEU A 202 -3.39 19.61 24.35
C LEU A 202 -1.97 19.16 24.64
N ALA A 203 -1.71 18.92 25.94
CA ALA A 203 -0.40 18.53 26.45
C ALA A 203 -0.04 17.08 26.13
N ASP A 204 1.24 16.77 26.20
CA ASP A 204 1.76 15.40 26.15
C ASP A 204 1.47 14.60 27.43
N GLY A 205 1.98 13.35 27.49
CA GLY A 205 1.79 12.46 28.65
C GLY A 205 2.41 12.96 29.95
N ASP A 206 3.34 13.90 29.90
CA ASP A 206 3.99 14.55 31.05
C ASP A 206 3.32 15.88 31.44
N GLY A 207 2.24 16.25 30.74
CA GLY A 207 1.52 17.49 30.95
C GLY A 207 2.20 18.73 30.38
N VAL A 208 3.17 18.56 29.47
CA VAL A 208 3.89 19.68 28.83
C VAL A 208 3.13 20.09 27.57
N THR A 209 2.79 21.39 27.49
CA THR A 209 2.01 21.92 26.37
C THR A 209 2.86 22.16 25.12
N PRO A 210 2.25 22.23 23.90
CA PRO A 210 2.93 22.62 22.68
C PRO A 210 3.72 23.94 22.82
N LEU A 211 3.15 24.94 23.52
CA LEU A 211 3.81 26.21 23.74
C LEU A 211 5.05 26.08 24.63
N ALA A 212 4.98 25.26 25.70
CA ALA A 212 6.12 25.03 26.56
C ALA A 212 7.27 24.34 25.79
N HIS A 213 6.96 23.36 24.97
CA HIS A 213 7.94 22.70 24.11
C HIS A 213 8.56 23.67 23.08
N ALA A 214 7.76 24.50 22.42
CA ALA A 214 8.25 25.49 21.47
C ALA A 214 9.25 26.46 22.12
N ARG A 215 8.94 26.94 23.35
CA ARG A 215 9.83 27.82 24.15
C ARG A 215 11.14 27.10 24.51
N GLN A 216 11.07 25.89 25.02
CA GLN A 216 12.27 25.14 25.41
C GLN A 216 13.23 24.94 24.22
N ARG A 217 12.69 24.87 23.02
CA ARG A 217 13.46 24.69 21.77
C ARG A 217 13.88 26.01 21.12
N GLY A 218 13.38 27.14 21.61
CA GLY A 218 13.62 28.47 21.02
C GLY A 218 12.93 28.67 19.67
N TYR A 219 11.82 27.99 19.41
CA TYR A 219 11.09 28.07 18.15
C TYR A 219 10.13 29.27 18.16
N THR A 220 10.68 30.48 18.08
CA THR A 220 9.93 31.76 18.23
C THR A 220 8.79 31.91 17.23
N GLY A 221 8.96 31.43 15.98
CA GLY A 221 7.90 31.45 14.97
C GLY A 221 6.71 30.56 15.36
N ILE A 222 6.97 29.36 15.87
CA ILE A 222 5.95 28.43 16.36
C ILE A 222 5.30 28.97 17.64
N GLU A 223 6.08 29.54 18.58
CA GLU A 223 5.55 30.18 19.78
C GLU A 223 4.54 31.29 19.42
N THR A 224 4.88 32.11 18.44
CA THR A 224 4.00 33.19 17.97
C THR A 224 2.67 32.64 17.43
N LEU A 225 2.72 31.59 16.57
CA LEU A 225 1.53 30.95 16.01
C LEU A 225 0.64 30.36 17.10
N LEU A 226 1.22 29.63 18.05
CA LEU A 226 0.50 29.01 19.15
C LEU A 226 -0.25 30.04 19.97
N ARG A 227 0.39 31.19 20.31
CA ARG A 227 -0.25 32.28 21.02
C ARG A 227 -1.36 32.95 20.24
N GLN A 228 -1.19 33.12 18.93
CA GLN A 228 -2.23 33.67 18.05
C GLN A 228 -3.48 32.78 18.00
N HIS A 229 -3.32 31.49 18.25
CA HIS A 229 -4.41 30.49 18.29
C HIS A 229 -4.85 30.14 19.74
N GLY A 230 -4.48 30.97 20.72
CA GLY A 230 -5.03 30.89 22.08
C GLY A 230 -4.20 30.10 23.09
N ALA A 231 -2.98 29.69 22.76
CA ALA A 231 -2.10 29.07 23.76
C ALA A 231 -1.69 30.07 24.85
N VAL A 232 -1.86 29.66 26.11
CA VAL A 232 -1.57 30.54 27.30
C VAL A 232 -0.48 29.95 28.19
N ARG A 233 -0.27 28.63 28.15
CA ARG A 233 0.66 27.87 29.02
C ARG A 233 1.76 27.16 28.27
#